data_ec1d6ba3cd3f6b950af8ec48e233a9be
#
_entry.id   ec1d6ba3cd3f6b950af8ec48e233a9be
#
_cell.length_a   1.000
_cell.length_b   1.000
_cell.length_c   1.000
_cell.angle_alpha   90.00
_cell.angle_beta   90.00
_cell.angle_gamma   90.00
#
_symmetry.space_group_name_H-M   'P 1'
#
loop_
_entity.id
_entity.type
_entity.pdbx_description
1 polymer ?
#
loop_
_entity_poly.entity_id
_entity_poly.type
_entity_poly.pdbx_seq_one_letter_code
_entity_poly.pdbx_strand_id
1 'polypeptide(L)'
;MLGEKIKKYREEKKMTQVEVAEVLGVKPATISKYEAGSLEPNIESLKKLAELFGISVDELLKEDEFDVSKINVLEVLREQKEMKLKGNLYHNTQIIFAYNTNHIEGSKLTEDQTRYIYETNTLLTEKESITNLDDIIETANHFKLVDYMLDVAEEELTEEMIKEFHKILKEG
;
A
#
# COMPACT_ATOMS: atom_id res chain seq x y z
N MET A 1 0.24 10.84 -13.68
CA MET A 1 0.50 10.30 -15.07
C MET A 1 0.78 11.44 -16.04
N LEU A 2 1.54 11.19 -17.16
CA LEU A 2 1.93 12.25 -18.12
C LEU A 2 0.72 13.08 -18.64
N GLY A 3 -0.38 12.43 -18.98
CA GLY A 3 -1.58 13.14 -19.48
C GLY A 3 -2.17 14.14 -18.48
N GLU A 4 -2.22 13.77 -17.21
CA GLU A 4 -2.69 14.66 -16.13
C GLU A 4 -1.77 15.87 -15.97
N LYS A 5 -0.46 15.70 -16.12
CA LYS A 5 0.52 16.81 -16.08
C LYS A 5 0.33 17.75 -17.25
N ILE A 6 0.16 17.20 -18.46
CA ILE A 6 -0.13 18.02 -19.64
C ILE A 6 -1.38 18.89 -19.40
N LYS A 7 -2.45 18.26 -18.89
CA LYS A 7 -3.69 18.97 -18.54
C LYS A 7 -3.46 20.04 -17.47
N LYS A 8 -2.76 19.69 -16.38
CA LYS A 8 -2.44 20.60 -15.27
C LYS A 8 -1.67 21.84 -15.76
N TYR A 9 -0.55 21.63 -16.47
CA TYR A 9 0.25 22.76 -16.96
C TYR A 9 -0.51 23.63 -17.98
N ARG A 10 -1.34 23.02 -18.83
CA ARG A 10 -2.22 23.78 -19.74
C ARG A 10 -3.19 24.67 -18.96
N GLU A 11 -3.84 24.14 -17.92
CA GLU A 11 -4.78 24.88 -17.09
C GLU A 11 -4.09 25.98 -16.27
N GLU A 12 -2.90 25.74 -15.74
CA GLU A 12 -2.07 26.75 -15.07
C GLU A 12 -1.71 27.90 -16.00
N LYS A 13 -1.45 27.62 -17.28
CA LYS A 13 -1.23 28.62 -18.33
C LYS A 13 -2.54 29.23 -18.85
N LYS A 14 -3.71 28.80 -18.35
CA LYS A 14 -5.04 29.25 -18.79
C LYS A 14 -5.30 29.05 -20.30
N MET A 15 -4.70 28.01 -20.87
CA MET A 15 -4.83 27.67 -22.28
C MET A 15 -5.95 26.65 -22.51
N THR A 16 -6.60 26.75 -23.66
CA THR A 16 -7.52 25.74 -24.16
C THR A 16 -6.79 24.61 -24.87
N GLN A 17 -7.41 23.48 -25.05
CA GLN A 17 -6.84 22.36 -25.85
C GLN A 17 -6.62 22.79 -27.32
N VAL A 18 -7.40 23.72 -27.82
CA VAL A 18 -7.28 24.26 -29.19
C VAL A 18 -5.98 25.06 -29.32
N GLU A 19 -5.71 25.98 -28.41
CA GLU A 19 -4.48 26.79 -28.42
C GLU A 19 -3.22 25.94 -28.30
N VAL A 20 -3.22 24.92 -27.43
CA VAL A 20 -2.10 23.98 -27.34
C VAL A 20 -1.94 23.18 -28.63
N ALA A 21 -3.04 22.75 -29.24
CA ALA A 21 -3.01 22.04 -30.52
C ALA A 21 -2.43 22.87 -31.67
N GLU A 22 -2.75 24.16 -31.72
CA GLU A 22 -2.19 25.10 -32.70
C GLU A 22 -0.66 25.21 -32.55
N VAL A 23 -0.16 25.37 -31.33
CA VAL A 23 1.30 25.46 -31.07
C VAL A 23 2.01 24.15 -31.46
N LEU A 24 1.41 23.01 -31.18
CA LEU A 24 1.99 21.71 -31.52
C LEU A 24 1.84 21.35 -33.01
N GLY A 25 0.93 22.03 -33.75
CA GLY A 25 0.61 21.69 -35.14
C GLY A 25 -0.20 20.40 -35.26
N VAL A 26 -1.05 20.08 -34.28
CA VAL A 26 -1.90 18.89 -34.23
C VAL A 26 -3.38 19.25 -34.13
N LYS A 27 -4.26 18.27 -34.22
CA LYS A 27 -5.70 18.49 -34.00
C LYS A 27 -6.03 18.59 -32.51
N PRO A 28 -7.03 19.41 -32.11
CA PRO A 28 -7.46 19.47 -30.69
C PRO A 28 -7.80 18.10 -30.06
N ALA A 29 -8.40 17.22 -30.85
CA ALA A 29 -8.67 15.84 -30.42
C ALA A 29 -7.40 15.04 -30.05
N THR A 30 -6.23 15.42 -30.59
CA THR A 30 -4.95 14.81 -30.22
C THR A 30 -4.53 15.22 -28.82
N ILE A 31 -4.70 16.51 -28.48
CA ILE A 31 -4.41 17.00 -27.13
C ILE A 31 -5.34 16.33 -26.10
N SER A 32 -6.64 16.23 -26.41
CA SER A 32 -7.58 15.50 -25.56
C SER A 32 -7.15 14.04 -25.30
N LYS A 33 -6.61 13.36 -26.32
CA LYS A 33 -6.09 11.99 -26.17
C LYS A 33 -4.80 11.95 -25.35
N TYR A 34 -3.92 12.94 -25.47
CA TYR A 34 -2.72 13.06 -24.64
C TYR A 34 -3.09 13.24 -23.17
N GLU A 35 -4.03 14.16 -22.89
CA GLU A 35 -4.50 14.41 -21.52
C GLU A 35 -5.24 13.21 -20.91
N ALA A 36 -5.98 12.47 -21.73
CA ALA A 36 -6.65 11.24 -21.30
C ALA A 36 -5.73 10.01 -21.18
N GLY A 37 -4.44 10.12 -21.55
CA GLY A 37 -3.49 9.01 -21.55
C GLY A 37 -3.77 7.92 -22.60
N SER A 38 -4.71 8.17 -23.55
CA SER A 38 -5.06 7.21 -24.60
C SER A 38 -4.16 7.28 -25.83
N LEU A 39 -3.28 8.28 -25.87
CA LEU A 39 -2.24 8.45 -26.89
C LEU A 39 -1.02 9.09 -26.22
N GLU A 40 0.18 8.58 -26.49
CA GLU A 40 1.42 9.18 -26.01
C GLU A 40 1.95 10.21 -26.99
N PRO A 41 2.39 11.41 -26.52
CA PRO A 41 3.10 12.37 -27.32
C PRO A 41 4.43 11.81 -27.82
N ASN A 42 4.78 12.06 -29.08
CA ASN A 42 6.12 11.77 -29.57
C ASN A 42 7.15 12.78 -29.03
N ILE A 43 8.44 12.51 -29.23
CA ILE A 43 9.54 13.33 -28.69
C ILE A 43 9.45 14.79 -29.13
N GLU A 44 9.03 15.06 -30.37
CA GLU A 44 8.86 16.42 -30.88
C GLU A 44 7.73 17.15 -30.14
N SER A 45 6.60 16.48 -29.95
CA SER A 45 5.47 17.01 -29.19
C SER A 45 5.83 17.26 -27.73
N LEU A 46 6.61 16.35 -27.08
CA LEU A 46 7.09 16.53 -25.70
C LEU A 46 7.99 17.78 -25.58
N LYS A 47 8.89 17.99 -26.53
CA LYS A 47 9.76 19.18 -26.53
C LYS A 47 8.94 20.48 -26.67
N LYS A 48 7.98 20.51 -27.59
CA LYS A 48 7.10 21.66 -27.77
C LYS A 48 6.20 21.92 -26.54
N LEU A 49 5.69 20.87 -25.93
CA LEU A 49 4.92 21.00 -24.69
C LEU A 49 5.77 21.55 -23.54
N ALA A 50 6.98 21.03 -23.36
CA ALA A 50 7.89 21.49 -22.33
C ALA A 50 8.27 22.98 -22.54
N GLU A 51 8.57 23.37 -23.76
CA GLU A 51 8.86 24.76 -24.13
C GLU A 51 7.63 25.67 -23.88
N LEU A 52 6.44 25.25 -24.32
CA LEU A 52 5.19 25.99 -24.13
C LEU A 52 4.87 26.20 -22.65
N PHE A 53 5.11 25.20 -21.84
CA PHE A 53 4.84 25.25 -20.39
C PHE A 53 5.97 25.94 -19.61
N GLY A 54 7.17 26.09 -20.20
CA GLY A 54 8.33 26.70 -19.56
C GLY A 54 9.02 25.77 -18.55
N ILE A 55 9.01 24.48 -18.82
CA ILE A 55 9.61 23.42 -18.00
C ILE A 55 10.56 22.55 -18.83
N SER A 56 11.36 21.71 -18.20
CA SER A 56 12.17 20.72 -18.92
C SER A 56 11.32 19.52 -19.36
N VAL A 57 11.78 18.81 -20.40
CA VAL A 57 11.16 17.53 -20.80
C VAL A 57 11.24 16.52 -19.66
N ASP A 58 12.35 16.51 -18.91
CA ASP A 58 12.54 15.63 -17.77
C ASP A 58 11.51 15.91 -16.67
N GLU A 59 11.20 17.17 -16.41
CA GLU A 59 10.17 17.57 -15.46
C GLU A 59 8.77 17.17 -15.93
N LEU A 60 8.47 17.28 -17.21
CA LEU A 60 7.21 16.84 -17.79
C LEU A 60 7.07 15.32 -17.69
N LEU A 61 8.16 14.57 -17.88
CA LEU A 61 8.19 13.10 -17.83
C LEU A 61 8.42 12.54 -16.42
N LYS A 62 8.94 13.35 -15.48
CA LYS A 62 9.15 12.94 -14.10
C LYS A 62 7.84 12.37 -13.56
N GLU A 63 7.83 11.13 -13.16
CA GLU A 63 6.69 10.61 -12.41
C GLU A 63 6.51 11.45 -11.16
N ASP A 64 5.28 11.80 -10.82
CA ASP A 64 5.01 12.46 -9.56
C ASP A 64 5.63 11.57 -8.49
N GLU A 65 6.62 12.10 -7.75
CA GLU A 65 7.17 11.38 -6.62
C GLU A 65 5.98 11.00 -5.75
N PHE A 66 5.78 9.69 -5.62
CA PHE A 66 4.74 9.16 -4.75
C PHE A 66 5.03 9.72 -3.35
N ASP A 67 4.25 10.69 -2.94
CA ASP A 67 4.45 11.37 -1.68
C ASP A 67 4.05 10.42 -0.54
N VAL A 68 5.02 9.66 -0.09
CA VAL A 68 4.85 8.67 0.99
C VAL A 68 4.30 9.33 2.26
N SER A 69 4.54 10.65 2.43
CA SER A 69 4.07 11.40 3.60
C SER A 69 2.54 11.55 3.64
N LYS A 70 1.88 11.34 2.51
CA LYS A 70 0.41 11.41 2.40
C LYS A 70 -0.29 10.07 2.61
N ILE A 71 0.49 8.98 2.77
CA ILE A 71 -0.10 7.67 3.04
C ILE A 71 -0.42 7.58 4.52
N ASN A 72 -1.69 7.45 4.84
CA ASN A 72 -2.11 6.98 6.14
C ASN A 72 -1.99 5.45 6.18
N VAL A 73 -0.87 4.95 6.70
CA VAL A 73 -0.60 3.50 6.77
C VAL A 73 -1.69 2.77 7.57
N LEU A 74 -2.25 3.40 8.60
CA LEU A 74 -3.32 2.83 9.40
C LEU A 74 -4.59 2.61 8.58
N GLU A 75 -4.99 3.61 7.77
CA GLU A 75 -6.13 3.46 6.85
C GLU A 75 -5.89 2.34 5.84
N VAL A 76 -4.70 2.29 5.23
CA VAL A 76 -4.32 1.23 4.29
C VAL A 76 -4.42 -0.16 4.94
N LEU A 77 -3.93 -0.31 6.17
CA LEU A 77 -4.00 -1.59 6.88
C LEU A 77 -5.45 -1.99 7.20
N ARG A 78 -6.29 -1.03 7.63
CA ARG A 78 -7.72 -1.25 7.90
C ARG A 78 -8.49 -1.66 6.63
N GLU A 79 -8.29 -0.94 5.53
CA GLU A 79 -8.89 -1.29 4.24
C GLU A 79 -8.49 -2.70 3.79
N GLN A 80 -7.20 -3.03 3.90
CA GLN A 80 -6.68 -4.33 3.50
C GLN A 80 -7.13 -5.48 4.42
N LYS A 81 -7.37 -5.20 5.71
CA LYS A 81 -8.02 -6.14 6.65
C LYS A 81 -9.40 -6.54 6.14
N GLU A 82 -10.21 -5.56 5.71
CA GLU A 82 -11.56 -5.81 5.18
C GLU A 82 -11.54 -6.55 3.84
N MET A 83 -10.56 -6.26 2.99
CA MET A 83 -10.40 -6.92 1.68
C MET A 83 -10.06 -8.40 1.77
N LYS A 84 -9.42 -8.85 2.84
CA LYS A 84 -8.97 -10.23 3.08
C LYS A 84 -8.12 -10.83 1.95
N LEU A 85 -7.35 -9.99 1.25
CA LEU A 85 -6.49 -10.40 0.15
C LEU A 85 -5.14 -10.90 0.67
N LYS A 86 -4.68 -12.05 0.14
CA LYS A 86 -3.36 -12.59 0.45
C LYS A 86 -2.25 -11.74 -0.20
N GLY A 87 -1.12 -11.62 0.49
CA GLY A 87 0.10 -10.98 -0.03
C GLY A 87 0.08 -9.45 0.02
N ASN A 88 -0.97 -8.81 0.53
CA ASN A 88 -1.00 -7.38 0.77
C ASN A 88 -0.20 -6.98 2.03
N LEU A 89 -0.09 -5.68 2.31
CA LEU A 89 0.66 -5.18 3.46
C LEU A 89 0.10 -5.73 4.78
N TYR A 90 -1.22 -5.68 4.98
CA TYR A 90 -1.87 -6.20 6.19
C TYR A 90 -1.59 -7.70 6.39
N HIS A 91 -1.78 -8.51 5.36
CA HIS A 91 -1.53 -9.95 5.42
C HIS A 91 -0.08 -10.27 5.81
N ASN A 92 0.90 -9.58 5.19
CA ASN A 92 2.30 -9.76 5.51
C ASN A 92 2.64 -9.24 6.91
N THR A 93 2.06 -8.12 7.35
CA THR A 93 2.24 -7.57 8.70
C THR A 93 1.77 -8.57 9.77
N GLN A 94 0.62 -9.20 9.59
CA GLN A 94 0.10 -10.21 10.50
C GLN A 94 1.11 -11.35 10.69
N ILE A 95 1.61 -11.91 9.59
CA ILE A 95 2.52 -13.06 9.63
C ILE A 95 3.86 -12.69 10.23
N ILE A 96 4.49 -11.61 9.74
CA ILE A 96 5.83 -11.19 10.17
C ILE A 96 5.82 -10.76 11.64
N PHE A 97 4.79 -10.03 12.07
CA PHE A 97 4.67 -9.60 13.46
C PHE A 97 4.52 -10.80 14.41
N ALA A 98 3.58 -11.70 14.14
CA ALA A 98 3.37 -12.89 14.98
C ALA A 98 4.61 -13.80 15.00
N TYR A 99 5.24 -14.04 13.84
CA TYR A 99 6.46 -14.83 13.76
C TYR A 99 7.59 -14.25 14.60
N ASN A 100 7.92 -12.97 14.41
CA ASN A 100 9.05 -12.34 15.08
C ASN A 100 8.82 -12.25 16.60
N THR A 101 7.62 -11.87 17.04
CA THR A 101 7.31 -11.75 18.48
C THR A 101 7.40 -13.10 19.17
N ASN A 102 6.78 -14.15 18.61
CA ASN A 102 6.83 -15.50 19.17
C ASN A 102 8.23 -16.08 19.14
N HIS A 103 9.01 -15.79 18.09
CA HIS A 103 10.40 -16.26 18.01
C HIS A 103 11.30 -15.65 19.10
N ILE A 104 11.09 -14.38 19.44
CA ILE A 104 11.76 -13.70 20.58
C ILE A 104 11.40 -14.39 21.91
N GLU A 105 10.17 -14.86 22.05
CA GLU A 105 9.68 -15.58 23.25
C GLU A 105 10.07 -17.06 23.28
N GLY A 106 10.74 -17.55 22.23
CA GLY A 106 11.32 -18.91 22.18
C GLY A 106 10.53 -19.92 21.38
N SER A 107 9.47 -19.51 20.68
CA SER A 107 8.74 -20.38 19.76
C SER A 107 9.63 -20.91 18.64
N LYS A 108 9.41 -22.16 18.26
CA LYS A 108 10.14 -22.85 17.19
C LYS A 108 9.36 -22.90 15.88
N LEU A 109 8.19 -22.25 15.81
CA LEU A 109 7.43 -22.15 14.57
C LEU A 109 8.23 -21.39 13.52
N THR A 110 8.24 -21.89 12.30
CA THR A 110 8.83 -21.19 11.16
C THR A 110 7.87 -20.12 10.64
N GLU A 111 8.37 -19.18 9.83
CA GLU A 111 7.52 -18.19 9.17
C GLU A 111 6.46 -18.87 8.29
N ASP A 112 6.82 -19.94 7.56
CA ASP A 112 5.89 -20.67 6.71
C ASP A 112 4.80 -21.37 7.55
N GLN A 113 5.13 -21.92 8.71
CA GLN A 113 4.14 -22.49 9.63
C GLN A 113 3.22 -21.40 10.20
N THR A 114 3.77 -20.24 10.58
CA THR A 114 3.00 -19.08 11.03
C THR A 114 2.04 -18.61 9.95
N ARG A 115 2.52 -18.48 8.70
CA ARG A 115 1.71 -18.15 7.52
C ARG A 115 0.60 -19.17 7.30
N TYR A 116 0.91 -20.45 7.41
CA TYR A 116 -0.06 -21.50 7.20
C TYR A 116 -1.16 -21.51 8.26
N ILE A 117 -0.81 -21.24 9.53
CA ILE A 117 -1.78 -21.06 10.61
C ILE A 117 -2.70 -19.88 10.30
N TYR A 118 -2.14 -18.74 9.90
CA TYR A 118 -2.92 -17.54 9.57
C TYR A 118 -3.91 -17.78 8.42
N GLU A 119 -3.44 -18.42 7.36
CA GLU A 119 -4.23 -18.59 6.13
C GLU A 119 -5.27 -19.70 6.19
N THR A 120 -5.04 -20.72 7.00
CA THR A 120 -5.83 -21.95 6.97
C THR A 120 -6.43 -22.36 8.32
N ASN A 121 -6.00 -21.68 9.40
CA ASN A 121 -6.31 -22.05 10.78
C ASN A 121 -5.93 -23.49 11.14
N THR A 122 -4.88 -24.01 10.48
CA THR A 122 -4.33 -25.35 10.71
C THR A 122 -2.81 -25.28 10.80
N LEU A 123 -2.17 -26.34 11.28
CA LEU A 123 -0.72 -26.44 11.38
C LEU A 123 -0.17 -27.34 10.27
N LEU A 124 0.85 -26.83 9.54
CA LEU A 124 1.67 -27.65 8.66
C LEU A 124 2.75 -28.34 9.49
N THR A 125 2.66 -29.65 9.66
CA THR A 125 3.67 -30.45 10.39
C THR A 125 4.51 -31.27 9.41
N GLU A 126 5.82 -31.25 9.61
CA GLU A 126 6.70 -32.25 9.02
C GLU A 126 6.60 -33.57 9.78
N LYS A 127 6.88 -34.70 9.11
CA LYS A 127 6.90 -36.00 9.79
C LYS A 127 7.90 -35.94 10.92
N GLU A 128 7.44 -36.31 12.15
CA GLU A 128 8.23 -36.38 13.38
C GLU A 128 8.58 -35.03 14.05
N SER A 129 8.04 -33.89 13.61
CA SER A 129 8.22 -32.64 14.35
C SER A 129 7.22 -32.53 15.51
N ILE A 130 7.75 -32.24 16.71
CA ILE A 130 6.91 -31.90 17.87
C ILE A 130 6.75 -30.40 17.90
N THR A 131 5.52 -29.94 17.76
CA THR A 131 5.15 -28.51 17.91
C THR A 131 4.41 -28.33 19.22
N ASN A 132 4.80 -27.35 20.01
CA ASN A 132 4.11 -27.01 21.24
C ASN A 132 2.73 -26.44 20.92
N LEU A 133 1.69 -26.89 21.58
CA LEU A 133 0.33 -26.40 21.43
C LEU A 133 0.24 -24.90 21.83
N ASP A 134 0.94 -24.52 22.88
CA ASP A 134 0.97 -23.15 23.36
C ASP A 134 1.52 -22.19 22.30
N ASP A 135 2.56 -22.59 21.54
CA ASP A 135 3.10 -21.78 20.42
C ASP A 135 2.03 -21.52 19.34
N ILE A 136 1.17 -22.50 19.07
CA ILE A 136 0.10 -22.38 18.08
C ILE A 136 -0.98 -21.42 18.58
N ILE A 137 -1.40 -21.58 19.83
CA ILE A 137 -2.41 -20.73 20.47
C ILE A 137 -1.91 -19.28 20.54
N GLU A 138 -0.69 -19.06 21.02
CA GLU A 138 -0.08 -17.74 21.11
C GLU A 138 0.04 -17.10 19.72
N THR A 139 0.41 -17.86 18.69
CA THR A 139 0.45 -17.36 17.31
C THR A 139 -0.93 -16.90 16.83
N ALA A 140 -1.96 -17.70 17.08
CA ALA A 140 -3.34 -17.33 16.71
C ALA A 140 -3.84 -16.09 17.48
N ASN A 141 -3.43 -15.97 18.75
CA ASN A 141 -3.78 -14.81 19.58
C ASN A 141 -3.06 -13.54 19.13
N HIS A 142 -1.83 -13.63 18.63
CA HIS A 142 -1.15 -12.48 18.01
C HIS A 142 -1.92 -11.92 16.83
N PHE A 143 -2.52 -12.74 15.99
CA PHE A 143 -3.36 -12.26 14.88
C PHE A 143 -4.57 -11.47 15.39
N LYS A 144 -5.25 -11.97 16.42
CA LYS A 144 -6.37 -11.25 17.07
C LYS A 144 -5.92 -9.93 17.70
N LEU A 145 -4.72 -9.95 18.33
CA LEU A 145 -4.15 -8.75 18.95
C LEU A 145 -3.87 -7.67 17.91
N VAL A 146 -3.23 -8.00 16.77
CA VAL A 146 -2.97 -7.04 15.70
C VAL A 146 -4.26 -6.44 15.17
N ASP A 147 -5.30 -7.27 15.00
CA ASP A 147 -6.62 -6.79 14.59
C ASP A 147 -7.22 -5.79 15.58
N TYR A 148 -7.15 -6.10 16.87
CA TYR A 148 -7.62 -5.21 17.92
C TYR A 148 -6.79 -3.92 18.01
N MET A 149 -5.46 -4.01 17.88
CA MET A 149 -4.58 -2.85 17.86
C MET A 149 -4.91 -1.89 16.71
N LEU A 150 -5.23 -2.41 15.52
CA LEU A 150 -5.65 -1.58 14.39
C LEU A 150 -6.98 -0.88 14.65
N ASP A 151 -7.90 -1.55 15.36
CA ASP A 151 -9.21 -0.97 15.66
C ASP A 151 -9.11 0.18 16.67
N VAL A 152 -8.22 0.08 17.68
CA VAL A 152 -8.05 1.07 18.76
C VAL A 152 -6.85 2.02 18.58
N ALA A 153 -6.16 1.97 17.44
CA ALA A 153 -4.88 2.66 17.21
C ALA A 153 -4.95 4.21 17.36
N GLU A 154 -6.13 4.80 17.25
CA GLU A 154 -6.36 6.25 17.41
C GLU A 154 -6.91 6.62 18.79
N GLU A 155 -7.14 5.64 19.65
CA GLU A 155 -7.60 5.87 21.00
C GLU A 155 -6.43 6.17 21.96
N GLU A 156 -6.70 6.84 23.06
CA GLU A 156 -5.71 7.08 24.10
C GLU A 156 -5.31 5.77 24.78
N LEU A 157 -3.99 5.51 24.90
CA LEU A 157 -3.49 4.33 25.57
C LEU A 157 -3.82 4.37 27.07
N THR A 158 -4.68 3.46 27.52
CA THR A 158 -5.12 3.32 28.90
C THR A 158 -4.59 2.04 29.54
N GLU A 159 -4.66 1.97 30.88
CA GLU A 159 -4.32 0.74 31.62
C GLU A 159 -5.27 -0.41 31.26
N GLU A 160 -6.53 -0.10 31.04
CA GLU A 160 -7.54 -1.06 30.61
C GLU A 160 -7.22 -1.65 29.23
N MET A 161 -6.76 -0.82 28.31
CA MET A 161 -6.35 -1.28 26.98
C MET A 161 -5.13 -2.22 27.05
N ILE A 162 -4.16 -1.91 27.91
CA ILE A 162 -2.99 -2.78 28.14
C ILE A 162 -3.43 -4.12 28.73
N LYS A 163 -4.36 -4.12 29.68
CA LYS A 163 -4.92 -5.37 30.25
C LYS A 163 -5.66 -6.20 29.18
N GLU A 164 -6.38 -5.54 28.28
CA GLU A 164 -7.07 -6.27 27.19
C GLU A 164 -6.07 -6.87 26.20
N PHE A 165 -4.97 -6.18 25.87
CA PHE A 165 -3.88 -6.75 25.07
C PHE A 165 -3.32 -8.03 25.70
N HIS A 166 -3.04 -8.01 27.01
CA HIS A 166 -2.55 -9.18 27.74
C HIS A 166 -3.56 -10.32 27.77
N LYS A 167 -4.84 -9.98 27.96
CA LYS A 167 -5.92 -10.97 27.96
C LYS A 167 -6.03 -11.66 26.60
N ILE A 168 -6.02 -10.89 25.49
CA ILE A 168 -6.05 -11.46 24.12
C ILE A 168 -4.87 -12.41 23.90
N LEU A 169 -3.65 -12.02 24.31
CA LEU A 169 -2.45 -12.85 24.13
C LEU A 169 -2.50 -14.17 24.92
N LYS A 170 -3.12 -14.19 26.08
CA LYS A 170 -3.15 -15.33 26.99
C LYS A 170 -4.49 -16.06 27.02
N GLU A 171 -5.35 -15.78 26.04
CA GLU A 171 -6.63 -16.49 25.85
C GLU A 171 -6.37 -17.89 25.32
N GLY A 172 -6.72 -18.95 26.09
CA GLY A 172 -6.55 -20.35 25.70
C GLY A 172 -6.61 -21.30 26.85
#